data_da777ee9fbe722714c95b019bd757581
#
_entry.id   da777ee9fbe722714c95b019bd757581
#
_cell.length_a   1.000
_cell.length_b   1.000
_cell.length_c   1.000
_cell.angle_alpha   90.00
_cell.angle_beta   90.00
_cell.angle_gamma   90.00
#
_symmetry.space_group_name_H-M   'P 1'
#
loop_
_entity.id
_entity.type
_entity.pdbx_description
1 polymer ?
#
loop_
_entity_poly.entity_id
_entity_poly.type
_entity_poly.pdbx_seq_one_letter_code
_entity_poly.pdbx_strand_id
1 'polypeptide(L)'
;MCQIPAPSYKEEKKAEYIRERFWEIGLRDVRIDAVGNVLGIWPGTGEGPSVMLAAHTDTVFPEGTDLTIRKEGNRYYCPGINDDTHAVAEMIAVAKAMIHADLHTKGDLIFCANVCEEGLGDLRGVKYLFGYDNKASEECPEVDAFVSIDNQYTGGVIYTATGSHRYEVTFTGRGGHSFQNFGIPNPIHAMGRAIAQIAEFQVPNEPKTTFNVGVIQGGTSVNTISGSA
;
A
#
# COMPACT_ATOMS: atom_id res chain seq x y z
N MET A 1 -7.38 11.57 11.51
CA MET A 1 -7.06 10.35 10.73
C MET A 1 -5.56 10.10 10.67
N CYS A 2 -4.71 10.99 10.15
CA CYS A 2 -3.24 10.74 10.05
C CYS A 2 -2.53 10.42 11.39
N GLN A 3 -3.09 10.72 12.54
CA GLN A 3 -2.55 10.35 13.85
C GLN A 3 -2.92 8.92 14.31
N ILE A 4 -3.61 8.15 13.48
CA ILE A 4 -3.90 6.74 13.73
C ILE A 4 -2.81 5.92 13.04
N PRO A 5 -1.94 5.20 13.77
CA PRO A 5 -0.93 4.34 13.17
C PRO A 5 -1.58 3.27 12.28
N ALA A 6 -1.05 3.10 11.09
CA ALA A 6 -1.53 2.11 10.14
C ALA A 6 -0.38 1.61 9.24
N PRO A 7 0.65 0.97 9.78
CA PRO A 7 1.60 0.28 8.93
C PRO A 7 0.90 -0.87 8.20
N SER A 8 1.38 -1.24 7.01
CA SER A 8 0.80 -2.36 6.22
C SER A 8 0.59 -3.59 7.10
N TYR A 9 -0.56 -4.25 6.97
CA TYR A 9 -1.08 -5.37 7.78
C TYR A 9 -1.54 -4.99 9.21
N LYS A 10 -1.61 -3.70 9.57
CA LYS A 10 -2.06 -3.23 10.89
C LYS A 10 -2.93 -1.97 10.80
N GLU A 11 -3.83 -1.98 9.82
CA GLU A 11 -4.70 -0.85 9.48
C GLU A 11 -6.03 -0.84 10.24
N GLU A 12 -6.32 -1.86 11.06
CA GLU A 12 -7.64 -2.11 11.65
C GLU A 12 -8.25 -0.87 12.35
N LYS A 13 -7.44 -0.14 13.12
CA LYS A 13 -7.91 1.05 13.83
C LYS A 13 -8.28 2.20 12.89
N LYS A 14 -7.51 2.34 11.82
CA LYS A 14 -7.77 3.38 10.81
C LYS A 14 -8.96 2.98 9.96
N ALA A 15 -9.10 1.70 9.61
CA ALA A 15 -10.25 1.15 8.92
C ALA A 15 -11.55 1.37 9.69
N GLU A 16 -11.58 1.09 10.99
CA GLU A 16 -12.75 1.36 11.84
C GLU A 16 -13.11 2.85 11.87
N TYR A 17 -12.12 3.73 12.01
CA TYR A 17 -12.35 5.17 11.95
C TYR A 17 -12.96 5.60 10.61
N ILE A 18 -12.46 5.07 9.48
CA ILE A 18 -12.97 5.41 8.15
C ILE A 18 -14.38 4.84 7.97
N ARG A 19 -14.63 3.60 8.41
CA ARG A 19 -15.96 2.99 8.40
C ARG A 19 -17.00 3.87 9.09
N GLU A 20 -16.67 4.38 10.30
CA GLU A 20 -17.54 5.30 11.02
C GLU A 20 -17.80 6.58 10.21
N ARG A 21 -16.78 7.14 9.57
CA ARG A 21 -16.94 8.36 8.74
C ARG A 21 -17.83 8.08 7.53
N PHE A 22 -17.66 6.95 6.84
CA PHE A 22 -18.51 6.56 5.72
C PHE A 22 -19.97 6.37 6.16
N TRP A 23 -20.18 5.75 7.30
CA TRP A 23 -21.51 5.59 7.88
C TRP A 23 -22.16 6.93 8.26
N GLU A 24 -21.43 7.82 8.93
CA GLU A 24 -21.91 9.16 9.32
C GLU A 24 -22.29 10.05 8.12
N ILE A 25 -21.62 9.89 7.00
CA ILE A 25 -21.97 10.61 5.77
C ILE A 25 -23.22 10.04 5.12
N GLY A 26 -23.66 8.86 5.49
CA GLY A 26 -24.85 8.21 4.94
C GLY A 26 -24.59 7.39 3.68
N LEU A 27 -23.36 6.93 3.45
CA LEU A 27 -23.09 5.94 2.43
C LEU A 27 -23.86 4.64 2.76
N ARG A 28 -24.30 3.91 1.74
CA ARG A 28 -24.95 2.62 1.90
C ARG A 28 -23.94 1.50 1.91
N ASP A 29 -24.34 0.36 2.45
CA ASP A 29 -23.55 -0.88 2.50
C ASP A 29 -22.12 -0.65 3.03
N VAL A 30 -22.00 0.15 4.09
CA VAL A 30 -20.73 0.47 4.72
C VAL A 30 -20.22 -0.75 5.48
N ARG A 31 -19.07 -1.27 5.06
CA ARG A 31 -18.48 -2.49 5.63
C ARG A 31 -16.97 -2.47 5.58
N ILE A 32 -16.36 -3.33 6.39
CA ILE A 32 -14.96 -3.75 6.26
C ILE A 32 -14.99 -5.17 5.70
N ASP A 33 -14.26 -5.40 4.61
CA ASP A 33 -14.17 -6.73 4.00
C ASP A 33 -13.20 -7.66 4.76
N ALA A 34 -13.08 -8.91 4.30
CA ALA A 34 -12.28 -9.93 4.97
C ALA A 34 -10.77 -9.62 5.04
N VAL A 35 -10.26 -8.68 4.26
CA VAL A 35 -8.84 -8.27 4.28
C VAL A 35 -8.61 -6.91 4.90
N GLY A 36 -9.68 -6.16 5.23
CA GLY A 36 -9.60 -4.88 5.91
C GLY A 36 -9.92 -3.66 5.05
N ASN A 37 -10.26 -3.81 3.76
CA ASN A 37 -10.73 -2.67 2.96
C ASN A 37 -12.04 -2.14 3.53
N VAL A 38 -12.19 -0.82 3.53
CA VAL A 38 -13.45 -0.16 3.92
C VAL A 38 -14.19 0.25 2.66
N LEU A 39 -15.40 -0.24 2.51
CA LEU A 39 -16.27 0.02 1.37
C LEU A 39 -17.51 0.80 1.82
N GLY A 40 -18.01 1.67 0.93
CA GLY A 40 -19.28 2.35 1.09
C GLY A 40 -19.82 2.80 -0.25
N ILE A 41 -21.13 2.76 -0.46
CA ILE A 41 -21.75 3.00 -1.75
C ILE A 41 -22.60 4.28 -1.70
N TRP A 42 -22.38 5.18 -2.65
CA TRP A 42 -23.29 6.24 -3.03
C TRP A 42 -24.14 5.71 -4.20
N PRO A 43 -25.42 5.42 -3.98
CA PRO A 43 -26.23 4.79 -5.02
C PRO A 43 -26.57 5.76 -6.14
N GLY A 44 -26.43 5.30 -7.37
CA GLY A 44 -26.92 5.96 -8.57
C GLY A 44 -28.37 5.67 -8.86
N THR A 45 -28.86 6.15 -10.01
CA THR A 45 -30.22 5.87 -10.51
C THR A 45 -30.32 4.49 -11.18
N GLY A 46 -29.21 3.78 -11.39
CA GLY A 46 -29.13 2.50 -12.08
C GLY A 46 -28.99 2.60 -13.60
N GLU A 47 -28.77 3.80 -14.15
CA GLU A 47 -28.72 4.06 -15.59
C GLU A 47 -27.30 4.30 -16.15
N GLY A 48 -26.26 4.05 -15.36
CA GLY A 48 -24.89 4.35 -15.73
C GLY A 48 -23.87 3.39 -15.14
N PRO A 49 -22.60 3.51 -15.56
CA PRO A 49 -21.53 2.67 -15.07
C PRO A 49 -21.22 2.92 -13.59
N SER A 50 -20.89 1.87 -12.87
CA SER A 50 -20.39 1.93 -11.50
C SER A 50 -18.92 2.31 -11.48
N VAL A 51 -18.56 3.28 -10.65
CA VAL A 51 -17.16 3.76 -10.53
C VAL A 51 -16.68 3.59 -9.10
N MET A 52 -15.55 2.92 -8.93
CA MET A 52 -14.87 2.85 -7.65
C MET A 52 -13.82 3.96 -7.55
N LEU A 53 -13.93 4.76 -6.50
CA LEU A 53 -12.90 5.70 -6.05
C LEU A 53 -12.17 5.05 -4.88
N ALA A 54 -10.87 4.86 -5.01
CA ALA A 54 -10.05 4.21 -4.00
C ALA A 54 -8.91 5.11 -3.52
N ALA A 55 -8.52 4.95 -2.26
CA ALA A 55 -7.31 5.52 -1.68
C ALA A 55 -6.78 4.56 -0.61
N HIS A 56 -5.47 4.44 -0.47
CA HIS A 56 -4.94 3.48 0.48
C HIS A 56 -4.85 4.04 1.91
N THR A 57 -4.92 3.13 2.87
CA THR A 57 -4.97 3.48 4.29
C THR A 57 -3.66 3.26 5.02
N ASP A 58 -2.84 2.35 4.51
CA ASP A 58 -1.58 2.01 5.12
C ASP A 58 -0.49 3.07 4.84
N THR A 59 0.59 2.96 5.58
CA THR A 59 1.75 3.83 5.45
C THR A 59 3.04 3.02 5.67
N VAL A 60 4.16 3.51 5.12
CA VAL A 60 5.49 2.90 5.32
C VAL A 60 6.04 3.09 6.74
N PHE A 61 5.37 3.85 7.60
CA PHE A 61 5.87 4.20 8.91
C PHE A 61 5.56 3.10 9.94
N PRO A 62 6.57 2.59 10.68
CA PRO A 62 6.36 1.53 11.66
C PRO A 62 5.56 2.01 12.87
N GLU A 63 5.01 1.05 13.62
CA GLU A 63 4.40 1.33 14.92
C GLU A 63 5.37 2.08 15.85
N GLY A 64 4.84 3.03 16.62
CA GLY A 64 5.64 3.87 17.51
C GLY A 64 6.25 5.11 16.85
N THR A 65 6.05 5.30 15.54
CA THR A 65 6.40 6.57 14.88
C THR A 65 5.58 7.71 15.50
N ASP A 66 6.25 8.84 15.79
CA ASP A 66 5.55 10.03 16.26
C ASP A 66 4.68 10.62 15.14
N LEU A 67 3.37 10.53 15.31
CA LEU A 67 2.36 11.03 14.39
C LEU A 67 1.76 12.35 14.86
N THR A 68 2.46 13.11 15.67
CA THR A 68 2.01 14.43 16.10
C THR A 68 1.95 15.39 14.91
N ILE A 69 0.79 16.00 14.71
CA ILE A 69 0.62 16.98 13.64
C ILE A 69 1.33 18.28 14.03
N ARG A 70 2.22 18.74 13.17
CA ARG A 70 2.84 20.04 13.24
C ARG A 70 2.23 20.98 12.19
N LYS A 71 1.83 22.19 12.58
CA LYS A 71 1.32 23.20 11.66
C LYS A 71 2.27 24.38 11.58
N GLU A 72 2.62 24.77 10.36
CA GLU A 72 3.44 25.96 10.07
C GLU A 72 2.74 26.80 8.98
N GLY A 73 2.16 27.92 9.37
CA GLY A 73 1.32 28.72 8.46
C GLY A 73 0.15 27.89 7.92
N ASN A 74 0.09 27.70 6.60
CA ASN A 74 -0.94 26.91 5.92
C ASN A 74 -0.49 25.46 5.63
N ARG A 75 0.65 25.03 6.14
CA ARG A 75 1.17 23.67 5.93
C ARG A 75 1.00 22.82 7.16
N TYR A 76 0.66 21.57 6.96
CA TYR A 76 0.57 20.53 7.99
C TYR A 76 1.61 19.45 7.70
N TYR A 77 2.26 18.98 8.74
CA TYR A 77 3.30 17.95 8.68
C TYR A 77 2.93 16.80 9.61
N CYS A 78 2.89 15.61 9.09
CA CYS A 78 2.71 14.38 9.84
C CYS A 78 3.17 13.22 8.94
N PRO A 79 3.88 12.20 9.45
CA PRO A 79 4.18 11.00 8.67
C PRO A 79 2.91 10.39 8.08
N GLY A 80 2.89 10.05 6.78
CA GLY A 80 1.74 9.49 6.08
C GLY A 80 0.55 10.44 5.86
N ILE A 81 0.72 11.76 6.08
CA ILE A 81 -0.37 12.73 5.83
C ILE A 81 -0.64 12.89 4.35
N ASN A 82 0.42 12.85 3.53
CA ASN A 82 0.33 13.06 2.09
C ASN A 82 0.19 11.76 1.31
N ASP A 83 0.78 10.71 1.80
CA ASP A 83 0.77 9.36 1.25
C ASP A 83 0.20 8.39 2.31
N ASP A 84 -1.09 8.00 2.24
CA ASP A 84 -2.13 8.53 1.35
C ASP A 84 -3.35 9.03 2.16
N THR A 85 -3.10 9.45 3.41
CA THR A 85 -4.19 9.87 4.31
C THR A 85 -5.00 11.05 3.76
N HIS A 86 -4.36 11.93 2.98
CA HIS A 86 -5.08 13.06 2.40
C HIS A 86 -6.09 12.62 1.34
N ALA A 87 -5.77 11.65 0.49
CA ALA A 87 -6.70 11.16 -0.52
C ALA A 87 -7.93 10.48 0.12
N VAL A 88 -7.73 9.73 1.20
CA VAL A 88 -8.87 9.22 1.99
C VAL A 88 -9.73 10.38 2.52
N ALA A 89 -9.12 11.46 2.98
CA ALA A 89 -9.85 12.65 3.44
C ALA A 89 -10.56 13.35 2.28
N GLU A 90 -9.97 13.40 1.10
CA GLU A 90 -10.58 13.92 -0.13
C GLU A 90 -11.80 13.11 -0.54
N MET A 91 -11.73 11.78 -0.53
CA MET A 91 -12.90 10.91 -0.78
C MET A 91 -14.06 11.24 0.17
N ILE A 92 -13.77 11.37 1.48
CA ILE A 92 -14.76 11.75 2.49
C ILE A 92 -15.34 13.14 2.19
N ALA A 93 -14.51 14.10 1.80
CA ALA A 93 -14.95 15.46 1.48
C ALA A 93 -15.82 15.48 0.21
N VAL A 94 -15.46 14.71 -0.82
CA VAL A 94 -16.25 14.56 -2.05
C VAL A 94 -17.62 13.98 -1.72
N ALA A 95 -17.70 12.89 -0.97
CA ALA A 95 -18.97 12.28 -0.57
C ALA A 95 -19.85 13.29 0.20
N LYS A 96 -19.29 14.04 1.15
CA LYS A 96 -20.01 15.11 1.88
C LYS A 96 -20.50 16.21 0.94
N ALA A 97 -19.67 16.65 0.01
CA ALA A 97 -20.03 17.68 -0.95
C ALA A 97 -21.17 17.25 -1.87
N MET A 98 -21.15 16.00 -2.32
CA MET A 98 -22.24 15.42 -3.13
C MET A 98 -23.56 15.42 -2.39
N ILE A 99 -23.57 15.00 -1.12
CA ILE A 99 -24.77 15.01 -0.28
C ILE A 99 -25.28 16.45 -0.10
N HIS A 100 -24.38 17.37 0.23
CA HIS A 100 -24.74 18.76 0.47
C HIS A 100 -25.32 19.46 -0.77
N ALA A 101 -24.83 19.05 -1.95
CA ALA A 101 -25.29 19.57 -3.24
C ALA A 101 -26.48 18.80 -3.83
N ASP A 102 -27.00 17.80 -3.12
CA ASP A 102 -28.06 16.89 -3.61
C ASP A 102 -27.74 16.29 -4.98
N LEU A 103 -26.50 15.87 -5.19
CA LEU A 103 -26.05 15.31 -6.46
C LEU A 103 -26.51 13.86 -6.61
N HIS A 104 -27.07 13.57 -7.77
CA HIS A 104 -27.45 12.22 -8.16
C HIS A 104 -26.59 11.75 -9.34
N THR A 105 -26.00 10.57 -9.21
CA THR A 105 -25.23 9.93 -10.27
C THR A 105 -26.11 8.94 -11.05
N LYS A 106 -25.74 8.63 -12.29
CA LYS A 106 -26.43 7.58 -13.05
C LYS A 106 -26.04 6.19 -12.58
N GLY A 107 -24.75 5.94 -12.43
CA GLY A 107 -24.22 4.72 -11.85
C GLY A 107 -23.83 4.90 -10.40
N ASP A 108 -23.55 3.82 -9.71
CA ASP A 108 -23.07 3.84 -8.34
C ASP A 108 -21.66 4.43 -8.23
N LEU A 109 -21.42 5.21 -7.19
CA LEU A 109 -20.05 5.54 -6.76
C LEU A 109 -19.71 4.70 -5.54
N ILE A 110 -18.64 3.94 -5.66
CA ILE A 110 -18.14 3.07 -4.62
C ILE A 110 -16.90 3.74 -4.03
N PHE A 111 -16.93 4.06 -2.75
CA PHE A 111 -15.79 4.60 -2.02
C PHE A 111 -15.06 3.43 -1.36
N CYS A 112 -13.77 3.28 -1.65
CA CYS A 112 -12.95 2.20 -1.14
C CYS A 112 -11.69 2.75 -0.47
N ALA A 113 -11.56 2.58 0.83
CA ALA A 113 -10.29 2.81 1.52
C ALA A 113 -9.57 1.46 1.62
N ASN A 114 -8.62 1.23 0.70
CA ASN A 114 -7.96 -0.05 0.55
C ASN A 114 -6.74 -0.20 1.46
N VAL A 115 -6.40 -1.45 1.78
CA VAL A 115 -5.28 -1.79 2.67
C VAL A 115 -4.09 -2.36 1.92
N CYS A 116 -2.91 -2.30 2.57
CA CYS A 116 -1.70 -2.95 2.09
C CYS A 116 -1.31 -2.55 0.65
N GLU A 117 -1.34 -1.27 0.34
CA GLU A 117 -0.80 -0.74 -0.92
C GLU A 117 0.72 -0.75 -0.88
N GLU A 118 1.28 -0.30 0.25
CA GLU A 118 2.68 -0.02 0.44
C GLU A 118 3.57 -1.26 0.55
N GLY A 119 4.75 -1.13 0.01
CA GLY A 119 5.89 -2.04 0.26
C GLY A 119 5.54 -3.52 0.10
N LEU A 120 5.68 -4.30 1.17
CA LEU A 120 5.36 -5.73 1.20
C LEU A 120 3.87 -6.02 1.31
N GLY A 121 3.02 -5.02 1.46
CA GLY A 121 1.56 -5.13 1.36
C GLY A 121 1.12 -5.58 -0.02
N ASP A 122 1.87 -5.19 -1.05
CA ASP A 122 1.78 -5.71 -2.42
C ASP A 122 0.35 -5.61 -3.00
N LEU A 123 -0.33 -4.48 -2.77
CA LEU A 123 -1.69 -4.22 -3.24
C LEU A 123 -2.72 -5.26 -2.76
N ARG A 124 -2.52 -5.85 -1.58
CA ARG A 124 -3.35 -6.94 -1.05
C ARG A 124 -4.84 -6.60 -1.06
N GLY A 125 -5.21 -5.38 -0.67
CA GLY A 125 -6.60 -4.94 -0.66
C GLY A 125 -7.24 -4.95 -2.03
N VAL A 126 -6.59 -4.35 -3.02
CA VAL A 126 -7.08 -4.30 -4.41
C VAL A 126 -7.07 -5.68 -5.05
N LYS A 127 -6.01 -6.48 -4.82
CA LYS A 127 -5.92 -7.86 -5.30
C LYS A 127 -7.05 -8.74 -4.73
N TYR A 128 -7.47 -8.52 -3.50
CA TYR A 128 -8.62 -9.23 -2.91
C TYR A 128 -9.92 -8.89 -3.63
N LEU A 129 -10.16 -7.61 -3.91
CA LEU A 129 -11.38 -7.18 -4.58
C LEU A 129 -11.47 -7.70 -6.02
N PHE A 130 -10.43 -7.48 -6.82
CA PHE A 130 -10.47 -7.75 -8.26
C PHE A 130 -9.87 -9.11 -8.65
N GLY A 131 -9.24 -9.80 -7.73
CA GLY A 131 -8.57 -11.08 -7.96
C GLY A 131 -7.20 -10.94 -8.63
N TYR A 132 -6.32 -11.91 -8.39
CA TYR A 132 -5.02 -12.00 -9.06
C TYR A 132 -5.14 -12.71 -10.43
N ASP A 133 -6.14 -13.63 -10.54
CA ASP A 133 -6.40 -14.47 -11.72
C ASP A 133 -7.78 -14.23 -12.30
N ASN A 134 -8.24 -12.97 -12.34
CA ASN A 134 -9.58 -12.58 -12.80
C ASN A 134 -10.76 -13.22 -12.03
N LYS A 135 -10.54 -13.58 -10.77
CA LYS A 135 -11.60 -14.01 -9.85
C LYS A 135 -11.78 -12.95 -8.77
N ALA A 136 -12.64 -11.99 -9.05
CA ALA A 136 -13.05 -11.00 -8.07
C ALA A 136 -13.63 -11.69 -6.82
N SER A 137 -13.43 -11.09 -5.65
CA SER A 137 -14.09 -11.51 -4.42
C SER A 137 -15.60 -11.34 -4.56
N GLU A 138 -16.38 -12.23 -3.93
CA GLU A 138 -17.83 -12.04 -3.79
C GLU A 138 -18.20 -10.78 -3.01
N GLU A 139 -17.27 -10.22 -2.23
CA GLU A 139 -17.43 -8.96 -1.52
C GLU A 139 -17.16 -7.73 -2.40
N CYS A 140 -16.58 -7.91 -3.60
CA CYS A 140 -16.38 -6.81 -4.54
C CYS A 140 -17.72 -6.46 -5.19
N PRO A 141 -18.18 -5.20 -5.10
CA PRO A 141 -19.34 -4.77 -5.88
C PRO A 141 -19.01 -4.77 -7.38
N GLU A 142 -20.04 -4.71 -8.21
CA GLU A 142 -19.84 -4.56 -9.65
C GLU A 142 -19.18 -3.20 -9.94
N VAL A 143 -18.07 -3.22 -10.68
CA VAL A 143 -17.23 -2.05 -10.96
C VAL A 143 -16.90 -1.98 -12.46
N ASP A 144 -17.36 -0.94 -13.12
CA ASP A 144 -17.05 -0.68 -14.55
C ASP A 144 -15.74 0.13 -14.70
N ALA A 145 -15.44 0.98 -13.72
CA ALA A 145 -14.23 1.79 -13.73
C ALA A 145 -13.64 1.94 -12.33
N PHE A 146 -12.32 1.89 -12.24
CA PHE A 146 -11.55 2.05 -11.00
C PHE A 146 -10.64 3.27 -11.10
N VAL A 147 -10.68 4.14 -10.09
CA VAL A 147 -9.82 5.32 -9.97
C VAL A 147 -9.14 5.27 -8.62
N SER A 148 -7.82 5.12 -8.60
CA SER A 148 -7.02 5.31 -7.39
C SER A 148 -6.65 6.78 -7.27
N ILE A 149 -7.00 7.37 -6.13
CA ILE A 149 -6.57 8.71 -5.74
C ILE A 149 -5.32 8.47 -4.89
N ASP A 150 -4.18 8.78 -5.47
CA ASP A 150 -2.89 8.57 -4.84
C ASP A 150 -1.96 9.61 -5.41
N ASN A 151 -1.19 10.26 -4.54
CA ASN A 151 -0.21 11.22 -4.98
C ASN A 151 -0.65 12.70 -5.09
N GLN A 152 0.36 13.54 -5.23
CA GLN A 152 0.39 15.00 -5.09
C GLN A 152 0.14 15.76 -6.40
N TYR A 153 -0.08 15.05 -7.51
CA TYR A 153 -0.24 15.71 -8.81
C TYR A 153 -1.67 16.16 -9.05
N THR A 154 -1.93 17.41 -8.72
CA THR A 154 -3.17 18.06 -9.13
C THR A 154 -3.14 18.30 -10.64
N GLY A 155 -4.12 17.73 -11.35
CA GLY A 155 -4.33 17.97 -12.78
C GLY A 155 -3.73 16.95 -13.75
N GLY A 156 -3.27 15.79 -13.26
CA GLY A 156 -2.83 14.66 -14.07
C GLY A 156 -3.64 13.39 -13.83
N VAL A 157 -3.74 12.55 -14.86
CA VAL A 157 -4.26 11.19 -14.77
C VAL A 157 -3.18 10.24 -15.28
N ILE A 158 -2.76 9.30 -14.43
CA ILE A 158 -1.84 8.24 -14.80
C ILE A 158 -2.67 7.01 -15.19
N TYR A 159 -2.56 6.57 -16.43
CA TYR A 159 -3.30 5.42 -16.96
C TYR A 159 -2.40 4.29 -17.45
N THR A 160 -1.08 4.42 -17.23
CA THR A 160 -0.09 3.39 -17.50
C THR A 160 0.72 3.13 -16.26
N ALA A 161 0.93 1.87 -15.92
CA ALA A 161 1.71 1.48 -14.76
C ALA A 161 2.82 0.50 -15.17
N THR A 162 3.90 0.49 -14.38
CA THR A 162 4.98 -0.49 -14.51
C THR A 162 4.76 -1.61 -13.50
N GLY A 163 4.85 -2.86 -13.94
CA GLY A 163 4.77 -4.02 -13.04
C GLY A 163 5.96 -4.05 -12.06
N SER A 164 5.77 -4.70 -10.93
CA SER A 164 6.81 -4.88 -9.91
C SER A 164 6.95 -6.36 -9.55
N HIS A 165 8.20 -6.83 -9.47
CA HIS A 165 8.53 -8.15 -8.94
C HIS A 165 9.43 -7.99 -7.74
N ARG A 166 9.10 -8.66 -6.63
CA ARG A 166 9.88 -8.65 -5.40
C ARG A 166 10.34 -10.04 -5.08
N TYR A 167 11.59 -10.16 -4.65
CA TYR A 167 12.23 -11.44 -4.33
C TYR A 167 12.86 -11.38 -2.96
N GLU A 168 12.65 -12.42 -2.17
CA GLU A 168 13.44 -12.73 -0.99
C GLU A 168 14.43 -13.84 -1.35
N VAL A 169 15.71 -13.57 -1.17
CA VAL A 169 16.78 -14.51 -1.51
C VAL A 169 17.55 -14.84 -0.25
N THR A 170 17.51 -16.10 0.16
CA THR A 170 18.21 -16.59 1.35
C THR A 170 19.41 -17.43 0.96
N PHE A 171 20.57 -17.05 1.44
CA PHE A 171 21.79 -17.84 1.37
C PHE A 171 21.95 -18.61 2.67
N THR A 172 22.15 -19.93 2.59
CA THR A 172 22.34 -20.80 3.76
C THR A 172 23.70 -21.48 3.73
N GLY A 173 24.26 -21.73 4.91
CA GLY A 173 25.54 -22.42 5.08
C GLY A 173 25.62 -23.14 6.41
N ARG A 174 26.71 -23.86 6.63
CA ARG A 174 26.92 -24.63 7.87
C ARG A 174 27.07 -23.75 9.11
N GLY A 175 27.59 -22.53 8.93
CA GLY A 175 28.00 -21.68 10.05
C GLY A 175 29.23 -22.22 10.78
N GLY A 176 29.84 -21.38 11.63
CA GLY A 176 30.98 -21.79 12.42
C GLY A 176 31.80 -20.65 13.00
N HIS A 177 32.90 -21.01 13.68
CA HIS A 177 33.82 -19.99 14.23
C HIS A 177 34.76 -19.50 13.14
N SER A 178 34.92 -18.18 13.00
CA SER A 178 35.68 -17.54 11.92
C SER A 178 37.15 -18.02 11.79
N PHE A 179 37.80 -18.35 12.91
CA PHE A 179 39.18 -18.86 12.93
C PHE A 179 39.22 -20.40 12.79
N GLN A 180 38.44 -21.11 13.62
CA GLN A 180 38.50 -22.57 13.65
C GLN A 180 37.96 -23.25 12.37
N ASN A 181 36.94 -22.65 11.77
CA ASN A 181 36.27 -23.13 10.59
C ASN A 181 36.58 -22.28 9.34
N PHE A 182 37.71 -21.55 9.36
CA PHE A 182 38.12 -20.75 8.22
C PHE A 182 38.16 -21.55 6.92
N GLY A 183 37.60 -20.97 5.84
CA GLY A 183 37.58 -21.62 4.51
C GLY A 183 36.25 -22.30 4.16
N ILE A 184 35.31 -22.47 5.11
CA ILE A 184 33.94 -22.91 4.76
C ILE A 184 33.13 -21.78 4.07
N PRO A 185 32.13 -22.12 3.25
CA PRO A 185 31.29 -21.12 2.63
C PRO A 185 30.63 -20.20 3.65
N ASN A 186 30.65 -18.89 3.36
CA ASN A 186 30.03 -17.87 4.18
C ASN A 186 28.86 -17.24 3.42
N PRO A 187 27.61 -17.41 3.89
CA PRO A 187 26.40 -16.83 3.31
C PRO A 187 26.49 -15.33 3.09
N ILE A 188 27.04 -14.58 4.04
CA ILE A 188 27.19 -13.11 3.89
C ILE A 188 28.13 -12.77 2.72
N HIS A 189 29.22 -13.54 2.54
CA HIS A 189 30.12 -13.31 1.40
C HIS A 189 29.43 -13.69 0.07
N ALA A 190 28.57 -14.72 0.07
CA ALA A 190 27.78 -15.08 -1.12
C ALA A 190 26.77 -13.98 -1.46
N MET A 191 26.05 -13.49 -0.48
CA MET A 191 25.12 -12.36 -0.63
C MET A 191 25.82 -11.12 -1.16
N GLY A 192 26.98 -10.74 -0.59
CA GLY A 192 27.75 -9.59 -1.05
C GLY A 192 28.16 -9.69 -2.52
N ARG A 193 28.55 -10.90 -2.99
CA ARG A 193 28.86 -11.12 -4.42
C ARG A 193 27.61 -11.03 -5.30
N ALA A 194 26.47 -11.56 -4.84
CA ALA A 194 25.21 -11.47 -5.58
C ALA A 194 24.76 -10.01 -5.71
N ILE A 195 24.84 -9.22 -4.64
CA ILE A 195 24.50 -7.79 -4.66
C ILE A 195 25.41 -7.03 -5.64
N ALA A 196 26.71 -7.32 -5.63
CA ALA A 196 27.65 -6.70 -6.56
C ALA A 196 27.31 -7.01 -8.03
N GLN A 197 26.88 -8.25 -8.33
CA GLN A 197 26.44 -8.62 -9.68
C GLN A 197 25.11 -7.95 -10.06
N ILE A 198 24.16 -7.85 -9.14
CA ILE A 198 22.89 -7.14 -9.37
C ILE A 198 23.16 -5.68 -9.66
N ALA A 199 24.08 -5.04 -8.92
CA ALA A 199 24.43 -3.61 -9.13
C ALA A 199 25.00 -3.31 -10.52
N GLU A 200 25.50 -4.31 -11.24
CA GLU A 200 26.03 -4.18 -12.61
C GLU A 200 24.95 -4.39 -13.70
N PHE A 201 23.70 -4.66 -13.34
CA PHE A 201 22.65 -4.87 -14.33
C PHE A 201 22.45 -3.63 -15.20
N GLN A 202 22.37 -3.88 -16.51
CA GLN A 202 22.01 -2.87 -17.47
C GLN A 202 20.53 -3.03 -17.83
N VAL A 203 19.76 -1.99 -17.60
CA VAL A 203 18.31 -2.01 -17.84
C VAL A 203 17.91 -0.92 -18.82
N PRO A 204 16.85 -1.12 -19.62
CA PRO A 204 16.39 -0.09 -20.56
C PRO A 204 15.77 1.11 -19.85
N ASN A 205 15.92 2.30 -20.46
CA ASN A 205 15.20 3.50 -20.05
C ASN A 205 13.77 3.54 -20.60
N GLU A 206 13.55 2.89 -21.75
CA GLU A 206 12.26 2.76 -22.43
C GLU A 206 11.98 1.30 -22.79
N PRO A 207 10.97 0.65 -22.21
CA PRO A 207 10.18 1.15 -21.08
C PRO A 207 11.02 1.29 -19.81
N LYS A 208 10.70 2.25 -18.96
CA LYS A 208 11.44 2.49 -17.71
C LYS A 208 11.50 1.22 -16.87
N THR A 209 12.70 0.71 -16.71
CA THR A 209 12.97 -0.50 -15.91
C THR A 209 13.95 -0.13 -14.80
N THR A 210 13.67 -0.61 -13.59
CA THR A 210 14.50 -0.34 -12.41
C THR A 210 14.72 -1.60 -11.60
N PHE A 211 15.77 -1.61 -10.80
CA PHE A 211 16.02 -2.68 -9.81
C PHE A 211 16.62 -2.07 -8.55
N ASN A 212 16.44 -2.75 -7.43
CA ASN A 212 17.01 -2.32 -6.15
C ASN A 212 17.19 -3.52 -5.21
N VAL A 213 18.23 -3.48 -4.38
CA VAL A 213 18.37 -4.31 -3.19
C VAL A 213 18.05 -3.43 -1.99
N GLY A 214 16.82 -3.51 -1.50
CA GLY A 214 16.30 -2.58 -0.49
C GLY A 214 16.59 -2.99 0.95
N VAL A 215 16.72 -4.29 1.22
CA VAL A 215 16.93 -4.83 2.57
C VAL A 215 17.98 -5.93 2.52
N ILE A 216 18.88 -5.94 3.50
CA ILE A 216 19.82 -7.04 3.73
C ILE A 216 19.86 -7.40 5.22
N GLN A 217 19.98 -8.68 5.52
CA GLN A 217 20.12 -9.18 6.88
C GLN A 217 21.10 -10.36 6.89
N GLY A 218 21.80 -10.57 7.99
CA GLY A 218 22.67 -11.72 8.15
C GLY A 218 23.70 -11.57 9.26
N GLY A 219 24.12 -12.71 9.81
CA GLY A 219 25.13 -12.78 10.85
C GLY A 219 24.60 -12.60 12.27
N THR A 220 25.42 -12.97 13.25
CA THR A 220 25.10 -12.91 14.68
C THR A 220 26.21 -12.26 15.49
N SER A 221 27.47 -12.44 15.11
CA SER A 221 28.62 -11.87 15.81
C SER A 221 29.84 -11.76 14.87
N VAL A 222 30.77 -10.88 15.22
CA VAL A 222 31.94 -10.55 14.38
C VAL A 222 32.92 -11.71 14.15
N ASN A 223 32.93 -12.70 15.04
CA ASN A 223 33.79 -13.87 14.94
C ASN A 223 33.05 -15.16 14.52
N THR A 224 31.87 -15.02 13.96
CA THR A 224 31.03 -16.12 13.49
C THR A 224 30.92 -16.11 11.97
N ILE A 225 31.14 -17.25 11.33
CA ILE A 225 30.68 -17.50 9.94
C ILE A 225 29.19 -17.73 10.03
N SER A 226 28.40 -16.90 9.37
CA SER A 226 26.94 -16.97 9.44
C SER A 226 26.40 -18.30 8.93
N GLY A 227 25.31 -18.80 9.53
CA GLY A 227 24.53 -19.90 9.00
C GLY A 227 23.52 -19.46 7.91
N SER A 228 23.19 -18.17 7.86
CA SER A 228 22.28 -17.61 6.85
C SER A 228 22.51 -16.11 6.65
N ALA A 229 22.10 -15.64 5.52
CA ALA A 229 22.04 -14.22 5.16
C ALA A 229 20.97 -14.00 4.12
#